data_fccb71a5ca99ba8a0dc92cede9a92649
#
_entry.id   fccb71a5ca99ba8a0dc92cede9a92649
#
_cell.length_a   1.000
_cell.length_b   1.000
_cell.length_c   1.000
_cell.angle_alpha   90.00
_cell.angle_beta   90.00
_cell.angle_gamma   90.00
#
_symmetry.space_group_name_H-M   'P 1'
#
loop_
_entity.id
_entity.type
_entity.pdbx_description
1 polymer ?
#
loop_
_entity_poly.entity_id
_entity_poly.type
_entity_poly.pdbx_seq_one_letter_code
_entity_poly.pdbx_strand_id
1 'polypeptide(L)'
;MRPDEKLTKKLHQYREIAAAAVIESPDGNLSGRSMWELSASEVAEAIRLEWQTVVRSPVYPGMPRGKLLAVLGSAAALKRMRLRVDFWKALLALVSSDWKQKSGWLVRDTNADGDAIVRVGGRASIKDGWFDGLAVCLDATSSPELVQLYFPKHEIVAPPAIEAIQPNVTVMQTIDKAFSASMCIPVEGLEPDELKRRENRAREVYRFILLRASEFRDQGADGIDVLVICQQALEQYLLDLGLPDNVEVAHFNATRGIDRWGDVRCLMLIGRTLPPPVDVEVLTENLTG
;
A
#
# COMPACT_ATOMS: atom_id res chain seq x y z
N MET A 1 -23.36 12.98 -28.92
CA MET A 1 -22.43 13.53 -29.92
C MET A 1 -21.37 12.46 -30.17
N ARG A 2 -21.25 11.95 -31.39
CA ARG A 2 -20.16 11.01 -31.72
C ARG A 2 -18.84 11.77 -31.61
N PRO A 3 -17.76 11.20 -31.06
CA PRO A 3 -16.47 11.85 -31.10
C PRO A 3 -16.12 12.17 -32.56
N ASP A 4 -15.56 13.33 -32.79
CA ASP A 4 -15.09 13.71 -34.12
C ASP A 4 -14.05 12.65 -34.56
N GLU A 5 -14.27 12.03 -35.70
CA GLU A 5 -13.46 10.91 -36.19
C GLU A 5 -11.98 11.31 -36.35
N LYS A 6 -11.72 12.57 -36.66
CA LYS A 6 -10.40 13.18 -36.75
C LYS A 6 -9.70 13.26 -35.38
N LEU A 7 -10.44 13.60 -34.32
CA LEU A 7 -9.91 13.65 -32.95
C LEU A 7 -9.57 12.25 -32.43
N THR A 8 -10.41 11.27 -32.74
CA THR A 8 -10.18 9.86 -32.39
C THR A 8 -8.92 9.32 -33.08
N LYS A 9 -8.71 9.64 -34.34
CA LYS A 9 -7.51 9.23 -35.10
C LYS A 9 -6.24 9.84 -34.51
N LYS A 10 -6.26 11.12 -34.14
CA LYS A 10 -5.12 11.81 -33.53
C LYS A 10 -4.75 11.20 -32.16
N LEU A 11 -5.74 10.93 -31.30
CA LEU A 11 -5.51 10.26 -30.02
C LEU A 11 -4.93 8.85 -30.20
N HIS A 12 -5.38 8.12 -31.21
CA HIS A 12 -4.85 6.80 -31.53
C HIS A 12 -3.36 6.88 -31.88
N GLN A 13 -2.97 7.81 -32.71
CA GLN A 13 -1.57 8.07 -33.06
C GLN A 13 -0.71 8.36 -31.82
N TYR A 14 -1.18 9.20 -30.89
CA TYR A 14 -0.45 9.48 -29.64
C TYR A 14 -0.28 8.22 -28.79
N ARG A 15 -1.32 7.38 -28.69
CA ARG A 15 -1.26 6.10 -27.96
C ARG A 15 -0.27 5.13 -28.60
N GLU A 16 -0.19 5.08 -29.91
CA GLU A 16 0.77 4.21 -30.65
C GLU A 16 2.21 4.65 -30.39
N ILE A 17 2.51 5.93 -30.47
CA ILE A 17 3.83 6.49 -30.15
C ILE A 17 4.23 6.14 -28.71
N ALA A 18 3.33 6.38 -27.75
CA ALA A 18 3.60 6.10 -26.35
C ALA A 18 3.78 4.58 -26.10
N ALA A 19 2.98 3.72 -26.73
CA ALA A 19 3.08 2.28 -26.60
C ALA A 19 4.41 1.75 -27.19
N ALA A 20 4.83 2.25 -28.36
CA ALA A 20 6.11 1.90 -28.97
C ALA A 20 7.28 2.25 -28.04
N ALA A 21 7.28 3.47 -27.48
CA ALA A 21 8.31 3.91 -26.55
C ALA A 21 8.37 3.05 -25.28
N VAL A 22 7.23 2.59 -24.75
CA VAL A 22 7.18 1.67 -23.60
C VAL A 22 7.73 0.29 -23.97
N ILE A 23 7.35 -0.25 -25.11
CA ILE A 23 7.77 -1.59 -25.56
C ILE A 23 9.29 -1.64 -25.79
N GLU A 24 9.86 -0.58 -26.35
CA GLU A 24 11.29 -0.46 -26.61
C GLU A 24 12.13 -0.15 -25.38
N SER A 25 11.49 0.27 -24.28
CA SER A 25 12.19 0.55 -23.03
C SER A 25 12.60 -0.72 -22.30
N PRO A 26 13.76 -0.73 -21.59
CA PRO A 26 14.07 -1.79 -20.65
C PRO A 26 13.12 -1.77 -19.45
N ASP A 27 13.04 -2.87 -18.71
CA ASP A 27 12.31 -2.91 -17.43
C ASP A 27 12.90 -1.90 -16.43
N GLY A 28 12.03 -1.32 -15.62
CA GLY A 28 12.40 -0.31 -14.64
C GLY A 28 11.83 1.06 -14.96
N ASN A 29 12.40 2.09 -14.34
CA ASN A 29 11.93 3.47 -14.48
C ASN A 29 12.05 3.95 -15.92
N LEU A 30 10.94 4.42 -16.47
CA LEU A 30 10.93 5.05 -17.78
C LEU A 30 11.68 6.38 -17.68
N SER A 31 12.83 6.43 -18.31
CA SER A 31 13.70 7.60 -18.27
C SER A 31 13.34 8.58 -19.38
N GLY A 32 13.62 9.79 -19.07
CA GLY A 32 13.59 11.06 -19.75
C GLY A 32 13.25 11.19 -21.24
N ARG A 33 13.21 12.43 -21.62
CA ARG A 33 12.70 13.00 -22.88
C ARG A 33 13.21 12.36 -24.18
N SER A 34 14.39 11.75 -24.18
CA SER A 34 14.97 11.13 -25.38
C SER A 34 14.24 9.88 -25.89
N MET A 35 13.36 9.32 -25.06
CA MET A 35 12.57 8.13 -25.41
C MET A 35 11.16 8.46 -25.90
N TRP A 36 10.71 9.73 -25.77
CA TRP A 36 9.36 10.14 -26.11
C TRP A 36 9.40 11.14 -27.25
N GLU A 37 8.84 10.77 -28.39
CA GLU A 37 8.68 11.68 -29.53
C GLU A 37 7.60 12.75 -29.31
N LEU A 38 6.83 12.64 -28.21
CA LEU A 38 5.75 13.55 -27.91
C LEU A 38 6.25 14.75 -27.10
N SER A 39 5.89 15.95 -27.55
CA SER A 39 6.08 17.19 -26.80
C SER A 39 5.10 17.32 -25.63
N ALA A 40 5.42 18.16 -24.65
CA ALA A 40 4.52 18.46 -23.52
C ALA A 40 3.13 18.96 -23.98
N SER A 41 3.07 19.74 -25.07
CA SER A 41 1.81 20.20 -25.64
C SER A 41 0.96 19.08 -26.25
N GLU A 42 1.58 18.10 -26.89
CA GLU A 42 0.90 16.93 -27.45
C GLU A 42 0.40 15.99 -26.36
N VAL A 43 1.18 15.80 -25.30
CA VAL A 43 0.76 15.02 -24.11
C VAL A 43 -0.41 15.71 -23.40
N ALA A 44 -0.37 17.04 -23.24
CA ALA A 44 -1.49 17.80 -22.67
C ALA A 44 -2.76 17.68 -23.56
N GLU A 45 -2.59 17.69 -24.88
CA GLU A 45 -3.69 17.44 -25.79
C GLU A 45 -4.24 16.02 -25.69
N ALA A 46 -3.39 15.01 -25.53
CA ALA A 46 -3.81 13.63 -25.32
C ALA A 46 -4.70 13.48 -24.07
N ILE A 47 -4.35 14.15 -22.97
CA ILE A 47 -5.18 14.20 -21.76
C ILE A 47 -6.57 14.74 -22.08
N ARG A 48 -6.66 15.85 -22.80
CA ARG A 48 -7.92 16.47 -23.18
C ARG A 48 -8.76 15.53 -24.06
N LEU A 49 -8.14 14.89 -25.04
CA LEU A 49 -8.80 13.96 -25.95
C LEU A 49 -9.30 12.69 -25.23
N GLU A 50 -8.53 12.13 -24.27
CA GLU A 50 -8.98 11.00 -23.46
C GLU A 50 -10.28 11.32 -22.70
N TRP A 51 -10.36 12.50 -22.11
CA TRP A 51 -11.60 12.92 -21.43
C TRP A 51 -12.81 13.02 -22.35
N GLN A 52 -12.62 13.21 -23.64
CA GLN A 52 -13.69 13.27 -24.63
C GLN A 52 -14.16 11.88 -25.11
N THR A 53 -13.39 10.81 -24.84
CA THR A 53 -13.74 9.43 -25.28
C THR A 53 -14.90 8.81 -24.52
N VAL A 54 -15.21 9.32 -23.32
CA VAL A 54 -16.26 8.74 -22.45
C VAL A 54 -17.29 9.80 -22.09
N VAL A 55 -18.54 9.52 -22.42
CA VAL A 55 -19.68 10.35 -22.01
C VAL A 55 -19.94 10.11 -20.53
N ARG A 56 -19.86 11.17 -19.73
CA ARG A 56 -20.20 11.10 -18.29
C ARG A 56 -21.71 11.27 -18.13
N SER A 57 -22.34 10.26 -17.56
CA SER A 57 -23.74 10.38 -17.12
C SER A 57 -23.76 10.64 -15.61
N PRO A 58 -24.32 11.76 -15.14
CA PRO A 58 -24.41 12.04 -13.71
C PRO A 58 -25.34 11.01 -13.05
N VAL A 59 -24.90 10.48 -11.92
CA VAL A 59 -25.74 9.67 -11.02
C VAL A 59 -26.40 10.60 -10.03
N TYR A 60 -27.69 10.47 -9.83
CA TYR A 60 -28.47 11.29 -8.89
C TYR A 60 -29.40 10.40 -8.03
N PRO A 61 -29.72 10.82 -6.80
CA PRO A 61 -30.69 10.10 -5.98
C PRO A 61 -32.02 9.92 -6.69
N GLY A 62 -32.59 8.71 -6.66
CA GLY A 62 -33.86 8.41 -7.34
C GLY A 62 -33.72 8.08 -8.84
N MET A 63 -32.50 7.92 -9.37
CA MET A 63 -32.30 7.49 -10.75
C MET A 63 -32.99 6.14 -11.02
N PRO A 64 -33.78 6.01 -12.11
CA PRO A 64 -34.40 4.73 -12.50
C PRO A 64 -33.38 3.63 -12.69
N ARG A 65 -33.70 2.40 -12.20
CA ARG A 65 -32.78 1.25 -12.20
C ARG A 65 -32.15 0.95 -13.57
N GLY A 66 -32.94 1.07 -14.65
CA GLY A 66 -32.41 0.85 -16.01
C GLY A 66 -31.34 1.86 -16.42
N LYS A 67 -31.51 3.14 -16.05
CA LYS A 67 -30.50 4.18 -16.30
C LYS A 67 -29.26 3.94 -15.42
N LEU A 68 -29.44 3.56 -14.16
CA LEU A 68 -28.33 3.23 -13.26
C LEU A 68 -27.49 2.07 -13.79
N LEU A 69 -28.12 1.01 -14.27
CA LEU A 69 -27.43 -0.14 -14.89
C LEU A 69 -26.64 0.27 -16.14
N ALA A 70 -27.18 1.15 -16.98
CA ALA A 70 -26.46 1.67 -18.14
C ALA A 70 -25.21 2.50 -17.72
N VAL A 71 -25.32 3.31 -16.67
CA VAL A 71 -24.18 4.06 -16.11
C VAL A 71 -23.16 3.11 -15.52
N LEU A 72 -23.57 2.09 -14.75
CA LEU A 72 -22.68 1.06 -14.21
C LEU A 72 -22.00 0.25 -15.32
N GLY A 73 -22.68 -0.04 -16.43
CA GLY A 73 -22.07 -0.66 -17.61
C GLY A 73 -20.95 0.18 -18.23
N SER A 74 -21.04 1.51 -18.12
CA SER A 74 -19.98 2.42 -18.59
C SER A 74 -18.82 2.59 -17.59
N ALA A 75 -18.95 2.10 -16.36
CA ALA A 75 -17.95 2.30 -15.30
C ALA A 75 -16.58 1.70 -15.65
N ALA A 76 -16.55 0.53 -16.29
CA ALA A 76 -15.31 -0.09 -16.74
C ALA A 76 -14.58 0.75 -17.81
N ALA A 77 -15.33 1.34 -18.74
CA ALA A 77 -14.76 2.25 -19.74
C ALA A 77 -14.23 3.53 -19.09
N LEU A 78 -14.96 4.07 -18.12
CA LEU A 78 -14.51 5.24 -17.35
C LEU A 78 -13.26 4.93 -16.53
N LYS A 79 -13.18 3.76 -15.89
CA LYS A 79 -11.97 3.33 -15.16
C LYS A 79 -10.77 3.23 -16.08
N ARG A 80 -10.91 2.57 -17.23
CA ARG A 80 -9.82 2.46 -18.24
C ARG A 80 -9.39 3.83 -18.77
N MET A 81 -10.32 4.73 -19.02
CA MET A 81 -10.01 6.09 -19.45
C MET A 81 -9.24 6.84 -18.36
N ARG A 82 -9.63 6.75 -17.08
CA ARG A 82 -8.90 7.36 -15.97
C ARG A 82 -7.48 6.86 -15.87
N LEU A 83 -7.25 5.54 -15.96
CA LEU A 83 -5.89 4.97 -15.96
C LEU A 83 -5.03 5.54 -17.10
N ARG A 84 -5.59 5.72 -18.30
CA ARG A 84 -4.87 6.36 -19.40
C ARG A 84 -4.60 7.84 -19.15
N VAL A 85 -5.55 8.55 -18.57
CA VAL A 85 -5.34 9.96 -18.17
C VAL A 85 -4.24 10.08 -17.11
N ASP A 86 -4.20 9.18 -16.14
CA ASP A 86 -3.17 9.18 -15.10
C ASP A 86 -1.78 8.87 -15.70
N PHE A 87 -1.71 7.94 -16.64
CA PHE A 87 -0.49 7.71 -17.44
C PHE A 87 -0.04 8.99 -18.16
N TRP A 88 -0.93 9.66 -18.91
CA TRP A 88 -0.61 10.88 -19.61
C TRP A 88 -0.18 12.02 -18.68
N LYS A 89 -0.77 12.14 -17.51
CA LYS A 89 -0.36 13.13 -16.50
C LYS A 89 1.05 12.86 -15.97
N ALA A 90 1.36 11.60 -15.65
CA ALA A 90 2.70 11.22 -15.23
C ALA A 90 3.72 11.45 -16.34
N LEU A 91 3.37 11.13 -17.59
CA LEU A 91 4.20 11.44 -18.77
C LEU A 91 4.38 12.95 -18.96
N LEU A 92 3.33 13.75 -18.78
CA LEU A 92 3.41 15.21 -18.88
C LEU A 92 4.39 15.77 -17.83
N ALA A 93 4.31 15.29 -16.59
CA ALA A 93 5.25 15.68 -15.55
C ALA A 93 6.69 15.33 -15.94
N LEU A 94 6.90 14.12 -16.49
CA LEU A 94 8.21 13.65 -16.94
C LEU A 94 8.78 14.51 -18.08
N VAL A 95 8.00 14.79 -19.14
CA VAL A 95 8.47 15.57 -20.30
C VAL A 95 8.57 17.07 -20.03
N SER A 96 7.91 17.56 -18.96
CA SER A 96 7.97 18.96 -18.53
C SER A 96 9.06 19.21 -17.49
N SER A 97 9.58 18.18 -16.84
CA SER A 97 10.67 18.29 -15.88
C SER A 97 12.03 18.44 -16.58
N ASP A 98 13.04 18.84 -15.81
CA ASP A 98 14.41 18.77 -16.29
C ASP A 98 14.80 17.30 -16.43
N TRP A 99 14.73 16.80 -17.63
CA TRP A 99 14.71 15.43 -18.12
C TRP A 99 15.91 14.53 -17.74
N LYS A 100 16.80 15.02 -16.92
CA LYS A 100 17.90 14.23 -16.33
C LYS A 100 17.46 13.34 -15.17
N GLN A 101 16.25 13.54 -14.66
CA GLN A 101 15.74 12.73 -13.55
C GLN A 101 14.89 11.58 -14.07
N LYS A 102 15.17 10.38 -13.59
CA LYS A 102 14.30 9.22 -13.75
C LYS A 102 13.04 9.47 -12.95
N SER A 103 11.88 9.28 -13.53
CA SER A 103 10.64 9.37 -12.78
C SER A 103 10.25 8.01 -12.22
N GLY A 104 10.18 7.87 -10.91
CA GLY A 104 9.60 6.71 -10.24
C GLY A 104 8.09 6.58 -10.45
N TRP A 105 7.45 7.57 -11.06
CA TRP A 105 6.01 7.56 -11.34
C TRP A 105 5.61 6.75 -12.58
N LEU A 106 6.54 6.49 -13.47
CA LEU A 106 6.33 5.65 -14.65
C LEU A 106 7.37 4.53 -14.68
N VAL A 107 6.93 3.33 -14.40
CA VAL A 107 7.79 2.13 -14.35
C VAL A 107 7.27 1.11 -15.34
N ARG A 108 8.12 0.67 -16.26
CA ARG A 108 7.84 -0.49 -17.10
C ARG A 108 8.03 -1.75 -16.28
N ASP A 109 7.09 -2.65 -16.39
CA ASP A 109 7.09 -3.93 -15.71
C ASP A 109 6.54 -5.02 -16.66
N THR A 110 6.66 -6.26 -16.28
CA THR A 110 6.11 -7.39 -17.04
C THR A 110 5.12 -8.12 -16.15
N ASN A 111 3.89 -8.33 -16.64
CA ASN A 111 2.88 -9.08 -15.89
C ASN A 111 3.19 -10.59 -15.91
N ALA A 112 2.38 -11.37 -15.15
CA ALA A 112 2.52 -12.82 -15.07
C ALA A 112 2.34 -13.54 -16.43
N ASP A 113 1.66 -12.90 -17.37
CA ASP A 113 1.42 -13.44 -18.73
C ASP A 113 2.54 -13.08 -19.71
N GLY A 114 3.55 -12.31 -19.27
CA GLY A 114 4.68 -11.88 -20.09
C GLY A 114 4.42 -10.58 -20.88
N ASP A 115 3.27 -9.91 -20.67
CA ASP A 115 2.97 -8.67 -21.35
C ASP A 115 3.67 -7.47 -20.67
N ALA A 116 4.16 -6.54 -21.48
CA ALA A 116 4.67 -5.27 -20.99
C ALA A 116 3.53 -4.42 -20.43
N ILE A 117 3.67 -4.03 -19.18
CA ILE A 117 2.74 -3.12 -18.49
C ILE A 117 3.45 -1.85 -18.04
N VAL A 118 2.70 -0.79 -17.85
CA VAL A 118 3.20 0.43 -17.22
C VAL A 118 2.52 0.61 -15.88
N ARG A 119 3.33 0.60 -14.83
CA ARG A 119 2.89 0.98 -13.50
C ARG A 119 2.97 2.50 -13.38
N VAL A 120 1.84 3.11 -13.04
CA VAL A 120 1.74 4.55 -12.85
C VAL A 120 1.60 4.82 -11.37
N GLY A 121 2.58 5.48 -10.79
CA GLY A 121 2.60 5.94 -9.42
C GLY A 121 2.35 7.44 -9.29
N GLY A 122 2.53 7.96 -8.10
CA GLY A 122 2.48 9.39 -7.80
C GLY A 122 1.72 9.73 -6.53
N ARG A 123 1.89 10.95 -6.08
CA ARG A 123 1.16 11.49 -4.92
C ARG A 123 -0.23 11.97 -5.33
N ALA A 124 -1.22 11.64 -4.54
CA ALA A 124 -2.52 12.29 -4.65
C ALA A 124 -2.37 13.78 -4.30
N SER A 125 -2.76 14.67 -5.20
CA SER A 125 -2.76 16.09 -4.90
C SER A 125 -3.85 16.45 -3.91
N ILE A 126 -3.52 17.27 -2.92
CA ILE A 126 -4.49 17.91 -2.06
C ILE A 126 -5.17 19.02 -2.87
N LYS A 127 -6.49 19.16 -2.72
CA LYS A 127 -7.23 20.21 -3.44
C LYS A 127 -6.79 21.60 -2.98
N ASP A 128 -6.70 22.54 -3.93
CA ASP A 128 -6.18 23.90 -3.70
C ASP A 128 -6.82 24.61 -2.49
N GLY A 129 -8.11 24.47 -2.27
CA GLY A 129 -8.77 25.11 -1.13
C GLY A 129 -8.30 24.69 0.27
N TRP A 130 -7.54 23.60 0.38
CA TRP A 130 -6.92 23.21 1.65
C TRP A 130 -5.60 23.92 1.93
N PHE A 131 -5.03 24.59 0.92
CA PHE A 131 -3.80 25.36 1.05
C PHE A 131 -4.04 26.81 1.49
N ASP A 132 -5.30 27.27 1.53
CA ASP A 132 -5.65 28.66 1.83
C ASP A 132 -5.86 28.89 3.32
N GLY A 133 -5.73 27.88 4.16
CA GLY A 133 -6.01 27.93 5.57
C GLY A 133 -5.02 27.18 6.47
N LEU A 134 -5.22 27.32 7.77
CA LEU A 134 -4.51 26.52 8.78
C LEU A 134 -4.98 25.06 8.71
N ALA A 135 -4.05 24.13 8.57
CA ALA A 135 -4.32 22.70 8.67
C ALA A 135 -3.73 22.15 9.97
N VAL A 136 -4.52 21.35 10.69
CA VAL A 136 -4.07 20.63 11.88
C VAL A 136 -4.08 19.14 11.57
N CYS A 137 -2.91 18.51 11.64
CA CYS A 137 -2.76 17.07 11.48
C CYS A 137 -2.69 16.42 12.88
N LEU A 138 -3.66 15.57 13.19
CA LEU A 138 -3.71 14.82 14.45
C LEU A 138 -3.31 13.37 14.16
N ASP A 139 -2.02 13.10 14.21
CA ASP A 139 -1.46 11.76 14.01
C ASP A 139 -0.27 11.59 14.97
N ALA A 140 -0.30 10.52 15.77
CA ALA A 140 0.75 10.23 16.74
C ALA A 140 2.08 9.78 16.09
N THR A 141 2.05 9.40 14.81
CA THR A 141 3.19 8.82 14.10
C THR A 141 3.61 9.61 12.87
N SER A 142 2.97 10.78 12.64
CA SER A 142 3.23 11.61 11.47
C SER A 142 4.64 12.20 11.50
N SER A 143 5.39 12.02 10.41
CA SER A 143 6.67 12.68 10.21
C SER A 143 6.45 14.05 9.57
N PRO A 144 7.01 15.14 10.14
CA PRO A 144 6.96 16.47 9.53
C PRO A 144 7.47 16.48 8.08
N GLU A 145 8.49 15.67 7.78
CA GLU A 145 9.07 15.55 6.44
C GLU A 145 8.06 14.96 5.45
N LEU A 146 7.29 13.95 5.85
CA LEU A 146 6.24 13.39 5.00
C LEU A 146 5.10 14.37 4.81
N VAL A 147 4.70 15.10 5.85
CA VAL A 147 3.66 16.14 5.75
C VAL A 147 4.11 17.26 4.81
N GLN A 148 5.38 17.67 4.88
CA GLN A 148 5.96 18.71 4.02
C GLN A 148 5.86 18.36 2.52
N LEU A 149 5.94 17.07 2.16
CA LEU A 149 5.76 16.65 0.77
C LEU A 149 4.37 16.99 0.21
N TYR A 150 3.34 16.97 1.07
CA TYR A 150 1.97 17.30 0.69
C TYR A 150 1.64 18.78 0.83
N PHE A 151 2.35 19.48 1.70
CA PHE A 151 2.17 20.91 1.98
C PHE A 151 3.49 21.68 1.74
N PRO A 152 4.00 21.73 0.48
CA PRO A 152 5.35 22.24 0.21
C PRO A 152 5.51 23.74 0.47
N LYS A 153 4.41 24.49 0.55
CA LYS A 153 4.40 25.95 0.77
C LYS A 153 4.05 26.34 2.20
N HIS A 154 3.78 25.38 3.09
CA HIS A 154 3.40 25.64 4.46
C HIS A 154 4.60 25.44 5.38
N GLU A 155 4.67 26.25 6.40
CA GLU A 155 5.54 26.00 7.54
C GLU A 155 4.92 24.88 8.40
N ILE A 156 5.66 23.81 8.60
CA ILE A 156 5.22 22.69 9.43
C ILE A 156 5.71 22.95 10.85
N VAL A 157 4.78 23.26 11.75
CA VAL A 157 5.08 23.41 13.19
C VAL A 157 4.74 22.10 13.87
N ALA A 158 5.73 21.34 14.25
CA ALA A 158 5.55 20.14 15.05
C ALA A 158 5.69 20.49 16.55
N PRO A 159 4.78 20.06 17.41
CA PRO A 159 5.00 20.18 18.86
C PRO A 159 6.18 19.33 19.30
N PRO A 160 6.78 19.62 20.45
CA PRO A 160 7.81 18.74 21.01
C PRO A 160 7.25 17.32 21.18
N ALA A 161 8.10 16.33 21.01
CA ALA A 161 7.71 14.93 21.12
C ALA A 161 7.06 14.68 22.49
N ILE A 162 5.88 14.08 22.46
CA ILE A 162 5.18 13.66 23.67
C ILE A 162 5.59 12.23 23.96
N GLU A 163 6.38 12.03 25.01
CA GLU A 163 6.71 10.71 25.50
C GLU A 163 5.67 10.26 26.53
N ALA A 164 5.00 9.15 26.24
CA ALA A 164 4.17 8.48 27.21
C ALA A 164 5.05 7.66 28.16
N ILE A 165 5.13 8.07 29.42
CA ILE A 165 5.85 7.32 30.45
C ILE A 165 4.96 6.15 30.87
N GLN A 166 5.44 4.94 30.68
CA GLN A 166 4.77 3.69 31.09
C GLN A 166 5.60 2.98 32.19
N PRO A 167 5.53 3.42 33.44
CA PRO A 167 6.42 2.97 34.49
C PRO A 167 6.24 1.49 34.86
N ASN A 168 5.10 0.90 34.52
CA ASN A 168 4.77 -0.49 34.84
C ASN A 168 4.95 -1.45 33.64
N VAL A 169 5.58 -1.01 32.57
CA VAL A 169 5.81 -1.84 31.38
C VAL A 169 7.28 -2.26 31.32
N THR A 170 7.51 -3.55 31.26
CA THR A 170 8.83 -4.14 30.97
C THR A 170 8.84 -4.63 29.53
N VAL A 171 9.73 -4.10 28.71
CA VAL A 171 9.91 -4.54 27.33
C VAL A 171 11.10 -5.48 27.24
N MET A 172 10.87 -6.69 26.75
CA MET A 172 11.91 -7.68 26.47
C MET A 172 11.97 -7.96 24.98
N GLN A 173 13.14 -7.88 24.39
CA GLN A 173 13.35 -8.15 22.97
C GLN A 173 14.38 -9.26 22.78
N THR A 174 14.03 -10.28 22.01
CA THR A 174 14.96 -11.30 21.53
C THR A 174 15.74 -10.75 20.34
N ILE A 175 17.05 -10.60 20.47
CA ILE A 175 17.92 -9.99 19.47
C ILE A 175 18.79 -11.00 18.71
N ASP A 176 18.94 -12.22 19.24
CA ASP A 176 19.82 -13.27 18.72
C ASP A 176 19.13 -14.25 17.76
N LYS A 177 17.81 -14.17 17.65
CA LYS A 177 16.99 -15.02 16.77
C LYS A 177 15.99 -14.23 15.98
N ALA A 178 15.86 -14.54 14.69
CA ALA A 178 14.81 -14.01 13.84
C ALA A 178 13.58 -14.93 13.85
N PHE A 179 12.39 -14.32 13.95
CA PHE A 179 11.10 -15.00 13.89
C PHE A 179 10.32 -14.53 12.65
N SER A 180 10.88 -14.78 11.46
CA SER A 180 10.19 -14.50 10.20
C SER A 180 9.19 -15.61 9.85
N ALA A 181 8.24 -15.33 8.96
CA ALA A 181 7.31 -16.32 8.42
C ALA A 181 8.04 -17.55 7.88
N SER A 182 9.06 -17.31 7.07
CA SER A 182 9.87 -18.36 6.46
C SER A 182 10.70 -19.20 7.45
N MET A 183 10.74 -18.82 8.71
CA MET A 183 11.50 -19.54 9.74
C MET A 183 10.64 -20.29 10.76
N CYS A 184 9.40 -19.85 10.95
CA CYS A 184 8.54 -20.35 12.02
C CYS A 184 7.25 -21.02 11.52
N ILE A 185 6.91 -20.87 10.23
CA ILE A 185 5.64 -21.39 9.73
C ILE A 185 5.91 -22.67 8.93
N PRO A 186 5.39 -23.83 9.37
CA PRO A 186 5.37 -25.04 8.58
C PRO A 186 4.48 -24.82 7.35
N VAL A 187 4.98 -25.14 6.17
CA VAL A 187 4.24 -25.04 4.90
C VAL A 187 4.34 -26.38 4.19
N GLU A 188 3.25 -26.83 3.59
CA GLU A 188 3.24 -28.04 2.76
C GLU A 188 4.18 -27.89 1.57
N GLY A 189 4.86 -28.99 1.22
CA GLY A 189 5.79 -29.00 0.06
C GLY A 189 7.23 -28.59 0.37
N LEU A 190 7.56 -28.31 1.62
CA LEU A 190 8.96 -28.12 2.04
C LEU A 190 9.71 -29.46 2.12
N GLU A 191 11.04 -29.39 1.96
CA GLU A 191 11.92 -30.52 2.27
C GLU A 191 11.72 -30.97 3.73
N PRO A 192 11.76 -32.29 4.02
CA PRO A 192 11.41 -32.82 5.34
C PRO A 192 12.21 -32.22 6.50
N ASP A 193 13.49 -31.96 6.30
CA ASP A 193 14.36 -31.36 7.32
C ASP A 193 14.00 -29.91 7.61
N GLU A 194 13.64 -29.14 6.58
CA GLU A 194 13.20 -27.76 6.72
C GLU A 194 11.84 -27.69 7.41
N LEU A 195 10.91 -28.55 7.03
CA LEU A 195 9.59 -28.66 7.67
C LEU A 195 9.75 -28.94 9.17
N LYS A 196 10.53 -29.95 9.52
CA LYS A 196 10.79 -30.33 10.91
C LYS A 196 11.46 -29.19 11.70
N ARG A 197 12.36 -28.45 11.07
CA ARG A 197 13.02 -27.29 11.69
C ARG A 197 12.02 -26.18 12.01
N ARG A 198 11.11 -25.88 11.10
CA ARG A 198 10.06 -24.86 11.30
C ARG A 198 9.03 -25.30 12.34
N GLU A 199 8.59 -26.56 12.31
CA GLU A 199 7.72 -27.11 13.34
C GLU A 199 8.35 -27.03 14.75
N ASN A 200 9.61 -27.37 14.89
CA ASN A 200 10.31 -27.27 16.17
C ASN A 200 10.33 -25.83 16.69
N ARG A 201 10.59 -24.84 15.82
CA ARG A 201 10.55 -23.44 16.21
C ARG A 201 9.15 -22.97 16.58
N ALA A 202 8.13 -23.34 15.82
CA ALA A 202 6.75 -23.01 16.14
C ALA A 202 6.34 -23.62 17.49
N ARG A 203 6.79 -24.85 17.79
CA ARG A 203 6.57 -25.51 19.09
C ARG A 203 7.34 -24.82 20.22
N GLU A 204 8.54 -24.31 20.00
CA GLU A 204 9.27 -23.50 20.97
C GLU A 204 8.50 -22.23 21.33
N VAL A 205 7.98 -21.52 20.31
CA VAL A 205 7.11 -20.36 20.50
C VAL A 205 5.87 -20.74 21.30
N TYR A 206 5.19 -21.82 20.93
CA TYR A 206 4.01 -22.32 21.64
C TYR A 206 4.31 -22.63 23.12
N ARG A 207 5.40 -23.33 23.42
CA ARG A 207 5.82 -23.59 24.80
C ARG A 207 6.11 -22.33 25.59
N PHE A 208 6.71 -21.32 24.94
CA PHE A 208 6.96 -20.03 25.59
C PHE A 208 5.66 -19.30 25.91
N ILE A 209 4.67 -19.35 25.01
CA ILE A 209 3.32 -18.80 25.27
C ILE A 209 2.68 -19.50 26.47
N LEU A 210 2.71 -20.85 26.53
CA LEU A 210 2.16 -21.60 27.63
C LEU A 210 2.83 -21.26 28.98
N LEU A 211 4.15 -21.08 28.97
CA LEU A 211 4.91 -20.66 30.16
C LEU A 211 4.41 -19.32 30.67
N ARG A 212 4.29 -18.33 29.79
CA ARG A 212 3.79 -17.00 30.17
C ARG A 212 2.34 -17.06 30.62
N ALA A 213 1.49 -17.82 29.95
CA ALA A 213 0.10 -17.99 30.34
C ALA A 213 -0.03 -18.58 31.76
N SER A 214 0.84 -19.54 32.12
CA SER A 214 0.82 -20.14 33.47
C SER A 214 1.28 -19.15 34.54
N GLU A 215 2.26 -18.30 34.28
CA GLU A 215 2.75 -17.29 35.22
C GLU A 215 1.66 -16.28 35.64
N PHE A 216 0.73 -15.93 34.70
CA PHE A 216 -0.35 -15.02 34.99
C PHE A 216 -1.60 -15.66 35.55
N ARG A 217 -1.89 -16.93 35.19
CA ARG A 217 -3.08 -17.65 35.67
C ARG A 217 -3.12 -17.76 37.21
N ASP A 218 -1.99 -17.90 37.84
CA ASP A 218 -1.88 -18.02 39.31
C ASP A 218 -2.19 -16.69 40.05
N GLN A 219 -2.35 -15.60 39.31
CA GLN A 219 -2.64 -14.27 39.88
C GLN A 219 -4.13 -13.91 39.94
N GLY A 220 -5.02 -14.83 39.56
CA GLY A 220 -6.44 -14.81 39.90
C GLY A 220 -7.31 -13.78 39.19
N ALA A 221 -7.00 -13.38 37.96
CA ALA A 221 -7.88 -12.56 37.17
C ALA A 221 -8.69 -13.41 36.19
N ASP A 222 -9.98 -13.16 36.09
CA ASP A 222 -10.81 -13.69 35.01
C ASP A 222 -10.58 -12.87 33.74
N GLY A 223 -10.20 -13.51 32.64
CA GLY A 223 -10.04 -12.85 31.34
C GLY A 223 -8.79 -13.28 30.57
N ILE A 224 -8.48 -12.49 29.56
CA ILE A 224 -7.29 -12.70 28.72
C ILE A 224 -6.08 -12.03 29.35
N ASP A 225 -5.12 -12.82 29.79
CA ASP A 225 -3.87 -12.32 30.36
C ASP A 225 -2.79 -12.12 29.31
N VAL A 226 -2.74 -12.99 28.31
CA VAL A 226 -1.69 -12.99 27.27
C VAL A 226 -2.31 -12.77 25.90
N LEU A 227 -1.91 -11.72 25.25
CA LEU A 227 -2.21 -11.46 23.83
C LEU A 227 -0.97 -11.75 22.99
N VAL A 228 -1.12 -12.63 22.00
CA VAL A 228 -0.08 -12.93 21.02
C VAL A 228 -0.45 -12.32 19.69
N ILE A 229 0.39 -11.46 19.15
CA ILE A 229 0.22 -10.92 17.80
C ILE A 229 1.32 -11.49 16.92
N CYS A 230 0.92 -12.20 15.87
CA CYS A 230 1.84 -12.87 14.97
C CYS A 230 1.35 -12.82 13.51
N GLN A 231 1.96 -13.58 12.63
CA GLN A 231 1.49 -13.73 11.25
C GLN A 231 0.31 -14.70 11.19
N GLN A 232 -0.63 -14.46 10.28
CA GLN A 232 -1.87 -15.23 10.16
C GLN A 232 -1.67 -16.76 10.10
N ALA A 233 -0.67 -17.21 9.36
CA ALA A 233 -0.39 -18.65 9.28
C ALA A 233 0.15 -19.24 10.60
N LEU A 234 0.88 -18.45 11.40
CA LEU A 234 1.32 -18.86 12.73
C LEU A 234 0.15 -18.83 13.73
N GLU A 235 -0.73 -17.83 13.64
CA GLU A 235 -1.98 -17.78 14.41
C GLU A 235 -2.77 -19.07 14.23
N GLN A 236 -3.05 -19.48 12.98
CA GLN A 236 -3.78 -20.70 12.71
C GLN A 236 -3.09 -21.94 13.29
N TYR A 237 -1.79 -22.05 13.11
CA TYR A 237 -1.01 -23.16 13.67
C TYR A 237 -1.08 -23.23 15.20
N LEU A 238 -1.02 -22.07 15.89
CA LEU A 238 -1.12 -22.02 17.35
C LEU A 238 -2.53 -22.37 17.84
N LEU A 239 -3.56 -21.94 17.13
CA LEU A 239 -4.96 -22.28 17.43
C LEU A 239 -5.20 -23.79 17.26
N ASP A 240 -4.64 -24.43 16.23
CA ASP A 240 -4.77 -25.86 15.98
C ASP A 240 -4.08 -26.70 17.07
N LEU A 241 -3.04 -26.18 17.72
CA LEU A 241 -2.39 -26.83 18.88
C LEU A 241 -3.22 -26.73 20.17
N GLY A 242 -4.20 -25.83 20.22
CA GLY A 242 -5.01 -25.54 21.40
C GLY A 242 -4.29 -24.62 22.38
N LEU A 243 -4.94 -23.56 22.79
CA LEU A 243 -4.39 -22.55 23.72
C LEU A 243 -5.22 -22.52 25.02
N PRO A 244 -4.62 -22.12 26.16
CA PRO A 244 -5.36 -21.88 27.38
C PRO A 244 -6.36 -20.76 27.26
N ASP A 245 -7.42 -20.77 28.08
CA ASP A 245 -8.52 -19.78 28.04
C ASP A 245 -8.07 -18.34 28.30
N ASN A 246 -6.93 -18.15 29.00
CA ASN A 246 -6.36 -16.84 29.28
C ASN A 246 -5.37 -16.34 28.19
N VAL A 247 -5.31 -17.03 27.06
CA VAL A 247 -4.47 -16.63 25.89
C VAL A 247 -5.35 -16.34 24.70
N GLU A 248 -5.16 -15.20 24.10
CA GLU A 248 -5.75 -14.87 22.80
C GLU A 248 -4.65 -14.63 21.77
N VAL A 249 -4.87 -15.08 20.54
CA VAL A 249 -3.95 -14.88 19.42
C VAL A 249 -4.66 -14.06 18.35
N ALA A 250 -3.95 -13.11 17.78
CA ALA A 250 -4.41 -12.33 16.64
C ALA A 250 -3.27 -12.17 15.63
N HIS A 251 -3.61 -11.91 14.38
CA HIS A 251 -2.58 -11.61 13.40
C HIS A 251 -2.39 -10.12 13.18
N PHE A 252 -1.22 -9.74 12.68
CA PHE A 252 -0.93 -8.38 12.27
C PHE A 252 -2.00 -7.88 11.29
N ASN A 253 -2.37 -6.62 11.38
CA ASN A 253 -3.45 -5.94 10.63
C ASN A 253 -4.89 -6.32 11.05
N ALA A 254 -5.12 -7.34 11.86
CA ALA A 254 -6.44 -7.66 12.42
C ALA A 254 -6.74 -6.95 13.74
N THR A 255 -5.76 -6.28 14.33
CA THR A 255 -5.87 -5.64 15.65
C THR A 255 -6.34 -4.18 15.59
N ARG A 256 -6.43 -3.60 14.39
CA ARG A 256 -6.74 -2.18 14.21
C ARG A 256 -8.18 -1.87 14.61
N GLY A 257 -8.35 -0.92 15.53
CA GLY A 257 -9.67 -0.49 16.02
C GLY A 257 -10.33 -1.47 17.00
N ILE A 258 -9.58 -2.43 17.55
CA ILE A 258 -10.04 -3.35 18.57
C ILE A 258 -9.50 -2.89 19.93
N ASP A 259 -10.41 -2.61 20.86
CA ASP A 259 -10.10 -2.04 22.18
C ASP A 259 -10.26 -3.05 23.34
N ARG A 260 -10.67 -4.29 23.01
CA ARG A 260 -10.98 -5.32 24.01
C ARG A 260 -9.77 -5.89 24.75
N TRP A 261 -8.56 -5.55 24.34
CA TRP A 261 -7.31 -6.02 24.90
C TRP A 261 -6.59 -5.00 25.78
N GLY A 262 -7.32 -3.95 26.26
CA GLY A 262 -6.73 -2.92 27.09
C GLY A 262 -6.13 -3.41 28.41
N ASP A 263 -6.64 -4.53 28.94
CA ASP A 263 -6.27 -5.08 30.25
C ASP A 263 -5.30 -6.26 30.20
N VAL A 264 -4.77 -6.61 29.01
CA VAL A 264 -3.80 -7.72 28.94
C VAL A 264 -2.51 -7.40 29.69
N ARG A 265 -2.01 -8.41 30.41
CA ARG A 265 -0.80 -8.29 31.22
C ARG A 265 0.48 -8.59 30.46
N CYS A 266 0.38 -9.37 29.39
CA CYS A 266 1.50 -9.73 28.55
C CYS A 266 1.12 -9.60 27.08
N LEU A 267 1.82 -8.73 26.37
CA LEU A 267 1.74 -8.62 24.92
C LEU A 267 2.98 -9.28 24.31
N MET A 268 2.77 -10.29 23.47
CA MET A 268 3.82 -10.97 22.73
C MET A 268 3.72 -10.66 21.25
N LEU A 269 4.74 -10.00 20.71
CA LEU A 269 4.84 -9.73 19.27
C LEU A 269 5.81 -10.73 18.64
N ILE A 270 5.32 -11.62 17.78
CA ILE A 270 6.12 -12.66 17.15
C ILE A 270 6.27 -12.38 15.66
N GLY A 271 7.46 -12.03 15.27
CA GLY A 271 7.76 -11.50 13.93
C GLY A 271 7.38 -10.03 13.80
N ARG A 272 7.38 -9.57 12.59
CA ARG A 272 6.95 -8.22 12.22
C ARG A 272 6.44 -8.22 10.79
N THR A 273 5.50 -7.35 10.48
CA THR A 273 5.16 -7.03 9.10
C THR A 273 6.11 -5.96 8.60
N LEU A 274 6.95 -6.32 7.66
CA LEU A 274 7.69 -5.34 6.87
C LEU A 274 7.18 -5.47 5.43
N PRO A 275 6.89 -4.36 4.77
CA PRO A 275 6.68 -4.42 3.33
C PRO A 275 7.96 -4.95 2.66
N PRO A 276 7.84 -5.69 1.56
CA PRO A 276 9.00 -6.07 0.76
C PRO A 276 9.85 -4.84 0.42
N PRO A 277 11.18 -4.95 0.33
CA PRO A 277 12.04 -3.82 -0.03
C PRO A 277 11.58 -3.09 -1.29
N VAL A 278 11.14 -3.85 -2.30
CA VAL A 278 10.58 -3.29 -3.55
C VAL A 278 9.36 -2.41 -3.31
N ASP A 279 8.46 -2.80 -2.40
CA ASP A 279 7.28 -1.98 -2.08
C ASP A 279 7.66 -0.67 -1.37
N VAL A 280 8.70 -0.71 -0.53
CA VAL A 280 9.25 0.49 0.13
C VAL A 280 9.90 1.42 -0.89
N GLU A 281 10.66 0.86 -1.82
CA GLU A 281 11.28 1.60 -2.92
C GLU A 281 10.22 2.27 -3.79
N VAL A 282 9.21 1.51 -4.22
CA VAL A 282 8.07 2.03 -5.00
C VAL A 282 7.32 3.12 -4.24
N LEU A 283 7.09 2.93 -2.92
CA LEU A 283 6.44 3.96 -2.11
C LEU A 283 7.28 5.23 -2.04
N THR A 284 8.59 5.08 -1.84
CA THR A 284 9.53 6.22 -1.80
C THR A 284 9.54 6.97 -3.12
N GLU A 285 9.66 6.25 -4.25
CA GLU A 285 9.61 6.84 -5.59
C GLU A 285 8.27 7.56 -5.85
N ASN A 286 7.15 6.99 -5.39
CA ASN A 286 5.84 7.63 -5.51
C ASN A 286 5.74 8.93 -4.68
N LEU A 287 6.43 9.01 -3.55
CA LEU A 287 6.43 10.18 -2.68
C LEU A 287 7.40 11.27 -3.15
N THR A 288 8.53 10.90 -3.71
CA THR A 288 9.60 11.84 -4.07
C THR A 288 9.60 12.24 -5.55
N GLY A 289 9.10 11.41 -6.42
CA GLY A 289 9.00 11.66 -7.88
C GLY A 289 10.08 10.99 -8.70
#